data_7eb35634a4aed4e92127a5ab42c032f7
#
_entry.id   7eb35634a4aed4e92127a5ab42c032f7
#
_cell.length_a   1.000
_cell.length_b   1.000
_cell.length_c   1.000
_cell.angle_alpha   90.00
_cell.angle_beta   90.00
_cell.angle_gamma   90.00
#
_symmetry.space_group_name_H-M   'P 1'
#
loop_
_entity.id
_entity.type
_entity.pdbx_description
1 polymer ?
#
loop_
_entity_poly.entity_id
_entity_poly.type
_entity_poly.pdbx_seq_one_letter_code
_entity_poly.pdbx_strand_id
1 'polypeptide(L)'
;MKKFILATFLFIGSFAAQAQEGLTWHTNIDEAIAVAKVENKPLFLFFTGSDWCGWCIRLQKEVFKTPEFTTWAKEKVVLVELDFPRRTPQAEALKMQNNLLQQFFQVRGYPSVRIAKAGLATDGKTSFELLGETGYGAGGPNAWLKGPEQMVAKFVPYTADEQKAAKKAAKKKKA
;
A
#
# COMPACT_ATOMS: atom_id res chain seq x y z
N MET A 1 59.28 35.28 -17.68
CA MET A 1 58.73 34.66 -16.48
C MET A 1 57.24 34.49 -16.68
N LYS A 2 56.80 33.27 -17.09
CA LYS A 2 55.39 32.95 -17.36
C LYS A 2 54.75 32.40 -16.10
N LYS A 3 53.77 33.10 -15.56
CA LYS A 3 52.99 32.64 -14.37
C LYS A 3 51.87 31.73 -14.85
N PHE A 4 51.95 30.42 -14.52
CA PHE A 4 50.87 29.46 -14.71
C PHE A 4 49.88 29.59 -13.53
N ILE A 5 48.67 30.03 -13.82
CA ILE A 5 47.55 30.04 -12.86
C ILE A 5 46.86 28.68 -13.00
N LEU A 6 47.02 27.84 -11.95
CA LEU A 6 46.34 26.53 -11.85
C LEU A 6 44.94 26.78 -11.28
N ALA A 7 43.92 26.72 -12.15
CA ALA A 7 42.52 26.81 -11.73
C ALA A 7 42.03 25.43 -11.27
N THR A 8 41.96 25.26 -9.96
CA THR A 8 41.40 24.05 -9.34
C THR A 8 39.87 24.14 -9.37
N PHE A 9 39.23 23.41 -10.27
CA PHE A 9 37.76 23.25 -10.29
C PHE A 9 37.35 22.32 -9.14
N LEU A 10 36.79 22.89 -8.06
CA LEU A 10 36.10 22.16 -7.01
C LEU A 10 34.73 21.70 -7.54
N PHE A 11 34.65 20.44 -7.91
CA PHE A 11 33.38 19.78 -8.23
C PHE A 11 32.64 19.53 -6.90
N ILE A 12 31.80 20.48 -6.48
CA ILE A 12 30.86 20.26 -5.37
C ILE A 12 29.73 19.40 -5.92
N GLY A 13 29.87 18.08 -5.75
CA GLY A 13 28.80 17.13 -5.99
C GLY A 13 27.68 17.39 -5.00
N SER A 14 26.61 18.07 -5.44
CA SER A 14 25.37 18.17 -4.68
C SER A 14 24.76 16.78 -4.57
N PHE A 15 25.01 16.10 -3.45
CA PHE A 15 24.16 14.99 -3.02
C PHE A 15 22.78 15.58 -2.73
N ALA A 16 21.86 15.52 -3.71
CA ALA A 16 20.46 15.70 -3.46
C ALA A 16 20.04 14.57 -2.51
N ALA A 17 19.92 14.90 -1.23
CA ALA A 17 19.22 14.04 -0.27
C ALA A 17 17.79 13.94 -0.78
N GLN A 18 17.46 12.87 -1.51
CA GLN A 18 16.08 12.53 -1.80
C GLN A 18 15.45 12.23 -0.44
N ALA A 19 14.67 13.19 0.05
CA ALA A 19 13.76 12.96 1.16
C ALA A 19 12.92 11.75 0.75
N GLN A 20 13.09 10.64 1.45
CA GLN A 20 12.37 9.41 1.20
C GLN A 20 10.92 9.68 1.62
N GLU A 21 10.11 10.16 0.67
CA GLU A 21 8.68 10.32 0.90
C GLU A 21 8.14 9.02 1.47
N GLY A 22 7.53 9.10 2.66
CA GLY A 22 6.95 7.96 3.34
C GLY A 22 5.93 7.23 2.48
N LEU A 23 5.57 6.01 2.84
CA LEU A 23 4.48 5.28 2.21
C LEU A 23 3.15 5.94 2.53
N THR A 24 2.27 6.06 1.53
CA THR A 24 0.89 6.49 1.73
C THR A 24 0.03 5.29 2.07
N TRP A 25 -0.50 5.26 3.30
CA TRP A 25 -1.48 4.29 3.76
C TRP A 25 -2.88 4.92 3.70
N HIS A 26 -3.72 4.39 2.83
CA HIS A 26 -5.13 4.79 2.76
C HIS A 26 -5.92 4.12 3.88
N THR A 27 -6.92 4.81 4.41
CA THR A 27 -7.89 4.24 5.36
C THR A 27 -9.28 4.10 4.73
N ASN A 28 -9.57 4.89 3.69
CA ASN A 28 -10.81 4.80 2.92
C ASN A 28 -10.64 3.88 1.72
N ILE A 29 -11.46 2.83 1.65
CA ILE A 29 -11.34 1.81 0.60
C ILE A 29 -11.70 2.35 -0.79
N ASP A 30 -12.69 3.24 -0.90
CA ASP A 30 -13.11 3.78 -2.19
C ASP A 30 -12.03 4.70 -2.80
N GLU A 31 -11.33 5.46 -1.95
CA GLU A 31 -10.19 6.26 -2.38
C GLU A 31 -9.03 5.35 -2.85
N ALA A 32 -8.72 4.32 -2.08
CA ALA A 32 -7.68 3.36 -2.43
C ALA A 32 -7.99 2.63 -3.75
N ILE A 33 -9.25 2.24 -3.99
CA ILE A 33 -9.69 1.63 -5.25
C ILE A 33 -9.50 2.59 -6.42
N ALA A 34 -9.85 3.87 -6.25
CA ALA A 34 -9.66 4.88 -7.28
C ALA A 34 -8.18 5.03 -7.64
N VAL A 35 -7.30 5.09 -6.64
CA VAL A 35 -5.84 5.15 -6.82
C VAL A 35 -5.32 3.88 -7.48
N ALA A 36 -5.74 2.69 -7.02
CA ALA A 36 -5.34 1.40 -7.56
C ALA A 36 -5.64 1.28 -9.07
N LYS A 37 -6.82 1.73 -9.50
CA LYS A 37 -7.20 1.77 -10.93
C LYS A 37 -6.37 2.77 -11.73
N VAL A 38 -6.08 3.95 -11.17
CA VAL A 38 -5.26 4.98 -11.84
C VAL A 38 -3.82 4.54 -11.99
N GLU A 39 -3.23 3.97 -10.94
CA GLU A 39 -1.85 3.49 -10.90
C GLU A 39 -1.66 2.10 -11.51
N ASN A 40 -2.75 1.42 -11.81
CA ASN A 40 -2.77 0.05 -12.34
C ASN A 40 -2.04 -0.94 -11.42
N LYS A 41 -2.39 -0.91 -10.12
CA LYS A 41 -1.80 -1.74 -9.07
C LYS A 41 -2.88 -2.46 -8.27
N PRO A 42 -2.62 -3.66 -7.72
CA PRO A 42 -3.51 -4.30 -6.76
C PRO A 42 -3.50 -3.55 -5.42
N LEU A 43 -4.53 -3.79 -4.63
CA LEU A 43 -4.64 -3.33 -3.25
C LEU A 43 -3.87 -4.27 -2.32
N PHE A 44 -3.16 -3.69 -1.35
CA PHE A 44 -2.56 -4.36 -0.21
C PHE A 44 -3.37 -3.98 1.03
N LEU A 45 -4.22 -4.87 1.50
CA LEU A 45 -5.16 -4.64 2.60
C LEU A 45 -4.56 -5.22 3.89
N PHE A 46 -4.15 -4.34 4.79
CA PHE A 46 -3.56 -4.71 6.09
C PHE A 46 -4.60 -4.59 7.20
N PHE A 47 -5.07 -5.72 7.68
CA PHE A 47 -5.96 -5.83 8.83
C PHE A 47 -5.12 -5.87 10.11
N THR A 48 -5.34 -4.90 10.99
CA THR A 48 -4.49 -4.67 12.17
C THR A 48 -5.29 -4.27 13.40
N GLY A 49 -4.66 -4.31 14.55
CA GLY A 49 -5.13 -3.71 15.80
C GLY A 49 -4.04 -2.85 16.38
N SER A 50 -3.99 -1.59 15.95
CA SER A 50 -2.86 -0.67 16.14
C SER A 50 -2.46 -0.48 17.61
N ASP A 51 -3.43 -0.50 18.53
CA ASP A 51 -3.22 -0.19 19.95
C ASP A 51 -3.21 -1.41 20.90
N TRP A 52 -3.33 -2.63 20.35
CA TRP A 52 -3.37 -3.84 21.17
C TRP A 52 -2.69 -5.08 20.55
N CYS A 53 -2.53 -5.13 19.22
CA CYS A 53 -2.01 -6.32 18.54
C CYS A 53 -0.47 -6.31 18.49
N GLY A 54 0.19 -6.98 19.43
CA GLY A 54 1.65 -7.05 19.49
C GLY A 54 2.31 -7.60 18.22
N TRP A 55 1.73 -8.62 17.60
CA TRP A 55 2.22 -9.19 16.33
C TRP A 55 2.06 -8.23 15.15
N CYS A 56 1.03 -7.37 15.15
CA CYS A 56 0.85 -6.34 14.14
C CYS A 56 1.94 -5.27 14.24
N ILE A 57 2.21 -4.80 15.47
CA ILE A 57 3.27 -3.84 15.76
C ILE A 57 4.63 -4.41 15.34
N ARG A 58 4.85 -5.69 15.62
CA ARG A 58 6.07 -6.40 15.24
C ARG A 58 6.24 -6.49 13.73
N LEU A 59 5.19 -6.87 12.97
CA LEU A 59 5.21 -6.92 11.51
C LEU A 59 5.52 -5.55 10.91
N GLN A 60 4.89 -4.49 11.41
CA GLN A 60 5.17 -3.14 10.96
C GLN A 60 6.65 -2.75 11.20
N LYS A 61 7.19 -3.07 12.39
CA LYS A 61 8.58 -2.74 12.74
C LYS A 61 9.59 -3.53 11.91
N GLU A 62 9.38 -4.84 11.76
CA GLU A 62 10.34 -5.74 11.13
C GLU A 62 10.26 -5.78 9.60
N VAL A 63 9.11 -5.35 9.03
CA VAL A 63 8.88 -5.40 7.58
C VAL A 63 8.44 -4.03 7.04
N PHE A 64 7.28 -3.50 7.43
CA PHE A 64 6.66 -2.37 6.72
C PHE A 64 7.43 -1.04 6.85
N LYS A 65 8.23 -0.88 7.91
CA LYS A 65 9.07 0.31 8.14
C LYS A 65 10.49 0.17 7.57
N THR A 66 10.76 -0.88 6.80
CA THR A 66 12.07 -1.09 6.19
C THR A 66 12.18 -0.47 4.79
N PRO A 67 13.38 -0.11 4.34
CA PRO A 67 13.60 0.41 2.99
C PRO A 67 13.17 -0.58 1.89
N GLU A 68 13.38 -1.89 2.12
CA GLU A 68 13.04 -2.95 1.18
C GLU A 68 11.53 -2.99 0.93
N PHE A 69 10.73 -2.98 2.00
CA PHE A 69 9.28 -2.93 1.87
C PHE A 69 8.83 -1.61 1.24
N THR A 70 9.43 -0.49 1.63
CA THR A 70 9.10 0.84 1.09
C THR A 70 9.28 0.88 -0.43
N THR A 71 10.41 0.40 -0.92
CA THR A 71 10.71 0.34 -2.35
C THR A 71 9.71 -0.55 -3.09
N TRP A 72 9.52 -1.77 -2.57
CA TRP A 72 8.59 -2.73 -3.15
C TRP A 72 7.15 -2.20 -3.19
N ALA A 73 6.66 -1.65 -2.08
CA ALA A 73 5.29 -1.21 -1.97
C ALA A 73 4.97 -0.03 -2.90
N LYS A 74 5.89 0.94 -3.02
CA LYS A 74 5.76 2.07 -3.94
C LYS A 74 5.56 1.63 -5.39
N GLU A 75 6.22 0.56 -5.80
CA GLU A 75 6.14 0.07 -7.18
C GLU A 75 4.95 -0.85 -7.42
N LYS A 76 4.60 -1.69 -6.46
CA LYS A 76 3.79 -2.89 -6.69
C LYS A 76 2.34 -2.79 -6.23
N VAL A 77 2.03 -2.01 -5.21
CA VAL A 77 0.71 -2.04 -4.56
C VAL A 77 0.22 -0.67 -4.13
N VAL A 78 -1.08 -0.56 -3.88
CA VAL A 78 -1.71 0.54 -3.15
C VAL A 78 -2.03 0.05 -1.73
N LEU A 79 -1.47 0.72 -0.72
CA LEU A 79 -1.56 0.31 0.67
C LEU A 79 -2.85 0.81 1.33
N VAL A 80 -3.54 -0.10 2.03
CA VAL A 80 -4.75 0.21 2.80
C VAL A 80 -4.59 -0.35 4.20
N GLU A 81 -4.74 0.50 5.22
CA GLU A 81 -4.78 0.10 6.61
C GLU A 81 -6.23 -0.03 7.08
N LEU A 82 -6.59 -1.22 7.52
CA LEU A 82 -7.90 -1.56 8.07
C LEU A 82 -7.70 -1.85 9.56
N ASP A 83 -7.74 -0.77 10.36
CA ASP A 83 -7.48 -0.83 11.80
C ASP A 83 -8.73 -1.15 12.60
N PHE A 84 -8.55 -1.94 13.67
CA PHE A 84 -9.55 -2.36 14.64
C PHE A 84 -9.08 -2.00 16.05
N PRO A 85 -9.02 -0.70 16.40
CA PRO A 85 -8.53 -0.26 17.69
C PRO A 85 -9.51 -0.64 18.80
N ARG A 86 -8.99 -0.86 20.02
CA ARG A 86 -9.79 -1.12 21.23
C ARG A 86 -9.85 0.05 22.18
N ARG A 87 -8.84 0.91 22.16
CA ARG A 87 -8.68 2.05 23.08
C ARG A 87 -8.86 3.38 22.37
N THR A 88 -8.48 3.46 21.10
CA THR A 88 -8.57 4.68 20.30
C THR A 88 -9.95 4.77 19.65
N PRO A 89 -10.68 5.88 19.80
CA PRO A 89 -11.93 6.10 19.10
C PRO A 89 -11.75 6.08 17.59
N GLN A 90 -12.72 5.49 16.88
CA GLN A 90 -12.75 5.43 15.42
C GLN A 90 -14.13 5.90 14.93
N ALA A 91 -14.16 6.65 13.82
CA ALA A 91 -15.42 7.08 13.20
C ALA A 91 -16.27 5.88 12.80
N GLU A 92 -17.58 5.91 13.08
CA GLU A 92 -18.48 4.79 12.83
C GLU A 92 -18.50 4.33 11.36
N ALA A 93 -18.43 5.27 10.41
CA ALA A 93 -18.35 4.92 8.99
C ALA A 93 -17.10 4.09 8.66
N LEU A 94 -15.95 4.43 9.25
CA LEU A 94 -14.70 3.70 9.05
C LEU A 94 -14.76 2.32 9.71
N LYS A 95 -15.30 2.25 10.91
CA LYS A 95 -15.52 0.99 11.64
C LYS A 95 -16.44 0.05 10.86
N MET A 96 -17.53 0.58 10.31
CA MET A 96 -18.46 -0.19 9.48
C MET A 96 -17.76 -0.70 8.22
N GLN A 97 -17.04 0.15 7.49
CA GLN A 97 -16.23 -0.25 6.32
C GLN A 97 -15.28 -1.40 6.66
N ASN A 98 -14.50 -1.24 7.74
CA ASN A 98 -13.50 -2.23 8.13
C ASN A 98 -14.15 -3.57 8.50
N ASN A 99 -15.27 -3.55 9.21
CA ASN A 99 -16.03 -4.75 9.56
C ASN A 99 -16.58 -5.47 8.32
N LEU A 100 -17.12 -4.73 7.33
CA LEU A 100 -17.60 -5.33 6.08
C LEU A 100 -16.47 -5.99 5.29
N LEU A 101 -15.32 -5.33 5.19
CA LEU A 101 -14.14 -5.90 4.52
C LEU A 101 -13.57 -7.11 5.29
N GLN A 102 -13.56 -7.07 6.61
CA GLN A 102 -13.16 -8.19 7.45
C GLN A 102 -14.04 -9.43 7.18
N GLN A 103 -15.35 -9.24 7.11
CA GLN A 103 -16.31 -10.31 6.80
C GLN A 103 -16.13 -10.82 5.37
N PHE A 104 -16.01 -9.91 4.39
CA PHE A 104 -15.81 -10.26 2.99
C PHE A 104 -14.57 -11.14 2.79
N PHE A 105 -13.44 -10.75 3.37
CA PHE A 105 -12.17 -11.47 3.27
C PHE A 105 -12.02 -12.59 4.31
N GLN A 106 -13.05 -12.86 5.12
CA GLN A 106 -13.07 -13.90 6.15
C GLN A 106 -11.86 -13.84 7.11
N VAL A 107 -11.46 -12.63 7.48
CA VAL A 107 -10.31 -12.42 8.36
C VAL A 107 -10.65 -12.82 9.79
N ARG A 108 -9.94 -13.82 10.34
CA ARG A 108 -10.19 -14.41 11.67
C ARG A 108 -9.14 -14.00 12.72
N GLY A 109 -8.08 -13.32 12.31
CA GLY A 109 -6.99 -12.94 13.23
C GLY A 109 -6.09 -11.86 12.66
N TYR A 110 -5.25 -11.33 13.52
CA TYR A 110 -4.34 -10.22 13.21
C TYR A 110 -2.88 -10.54 13.59
N PRO A 111 -1.89 -10.05 12.83
CA PRO A 111 -2.03 -9.31 11.58
C PRO A 111 -2.51 -10.21 10.45
N SER A 112 -3.29 -9.65 9.54
CA SER A 112 -3.66 -10.33 8.30
C SER A 112 -3.50 -9.38 7.13
N VAL A 113 -2.91 -9.88 6.04
CA VAL A 113 -2.74 -9.13 4.79
C VAL A 113 -3.50 -9.85 3.69
N ARG A 114 -4.22 -9.10 2.88
CA ARG A 114 -4.86 -9.56 1.65
C ARG A 114 -4.35 -8.74 0.49
N ILE A 115 -3.92 -9.40 -0.59
CA ILE A 115 -3.65 -8.72 -1.85
C ILE A 115 -4.80 -9.03 -2.79
N ALA A 116 -5.46 -7.98 -3.29
CA ALA A 116 -6.68 -8.14 -4.06
C ALA A 116 -6.78 -7.10 -5.19
N LYS A 117 -7.46 -7.48 -6.28
CA LYS A 117 -7.89 -6.57 -7.34
C LYS A 117 -9.33 -6.16 -7.06
N ALA A 118 -9.60 -4.86 -7.05
CA ALA A 118 -10.97 -4.37 -6.97
C ALA A 118 -11.66 -4.42 -8.34
N GLY A 119 -12.90 -4.84 -8.35
CA GLY A 119 -13.74 -4.91 -9.54
C GLY A 119 -15.18 -4.52 -9.25
N LEU A 120 -16.06 -4.82 -10.17
CA LEU A 120 -17.51 -4.73 -10.00
C LEU A 120 -18.11 -6.12 -10.12
N ALA A 121 -19.01 -6.45 -9.22
CA ALA A 121 -19.87 -7.61 -9.35
C ALA A 121 -20.96 -7.38 -10.42
N THR A 122 -21.68 -8.42 -10.79
CA THR A 122 -22.76 -8.35 -11.79
C THR A 122 -23.91 -7.41 -11.39
N ASP A 123 -24.09 -7.17 -10.09
CA ASP A 123 -25.05 -6.21 -9.52
C ASP A 123 -24.52 -4.77 -9.45
N GLY A 124 -23.32 -4.51 -9.98
CA GLY A 124 -22.68 -3.20 -10.00
C GLY A 124 -22.02 -2.79 -8.68
N LYS A 125 -22.07 -3.63 -7.65
CA LYS A 125 -21.39 -3.35 -6.38
C LYS A 125 -19.90 -3.64 -6.47
N THR A 126 -19.13 -3.00 -5.60
CA THR A 126 -17.70 -3.30 -5.46
C THR A 126 -17.49 -4.76 -5.09
N SER A 127 -16.62 -5.42 -5.83
CA SER A 127 -16.16 -6.79 -5.55
C SER A 127 -14.64 -6.83 -5.52
N PHE A 128 -14.09 -7.93 -5.00
CA PHE A 128 -12.65 -8.11 -4.93
C PHE A 128 -12.28 -9.52 -5.40
N GLU A 129 -11.30 -9.59 -6.28
CA GLU A 129 -10.60 -10.81 -6.63
C GLU A 129 -9.40 -10.97 -5.69
N LEU A 130 -9.40 -12.01 -4.85
CA LEU A 130 -8.30 -12.30 -3.92
C LEU A 130 -7.13 -12.93 -4.69
N LEU A 131 -5.97 -12.27 -4.68
CA LEU A 131 -4.74 -12.77 -5.30
C LEU A 131 -3.91 -13.63 -4.33
N GLY A 132 -4.08 -13.39 -3.05
CA GLY A 132 -3.48 -14.18 -1.98
C GLY A 132 -3.55 -13.52 -0.61
N GLU A 133 -3.11 -14.26 0.39
CA GLU A 133 -3.14 -13.85 1.78
C GLU A 133 -1.88 -14.24 2.53
N THR A 134 -1.52 -13.44 3.54
CA THR A 134 -0.41 -13.72 4.46
C THR A 134 -0.65 -13.04 5.81
N GLY A 135 0.23 -13.30 6.76
CA GLY A 135 0.24 -12.68 8.07
C GLY A 135 1.66 -12.36 8.51
N TYR A 136 1.93 -12.45 9.83
CA TYR A 136 3.29 -12.33 10.32
C TYR A 136 4.10 -13.58 9.93
N GLY A 137 5.30 -13.34 9.45
CA GLY A 137 6.33 -14.36 9.20
C GLY A 137 7.69 -13.84 9.64
N ALA A 138 8.45 -14.65 10.34
CA ALA A 138 9.81 -14.32 10.74
C ALA A 138 10.77 -14.35 9.54
N GLY A 139 11.94 -13.67 9.69
CA GLY A 139 12.99 -13.68 8.68
C GLY A 139 13.23 -12.34 7.98
N GLY A 140 12.55 -11.29 8.44
CA GLY A 140 12.71 -9.92 7.95
C GLY A 140 12.07 -9.66 6.58
N PRO A 141 12.30 -8.46 6.00
CA PRO A 141 11.56 -7.99 4.83
C PRO A 141 11.77 -8.85 3.60
N ASN A 142 12.99 -9.25 3.29
CA ASN A 142 13.30 -10.01 2.08
C ASN A 142 12.68 -11.43 2.09
N ALA A 143 12.63 -12.07 3.26
CA ALA A 143 11.98 -13.37 3.38
C ALA A 143 10.46 -13.24 3.30
N TRP A 144 9.91 -12.23 3.98
CA TRP A 144 8.48 -11.97 4.02
C TRP A 144 7.91 -11.57 2.64
N LEU A 145 8.63 -10.74 1.90
CA LEU A 145 8.19 -10.24 0.58
C LEU A 145 8.08 -11.32 -0.49
N LYS A 146 8.72 -12.48 -0.35
CA LYS A 146 8.61 -13.58 -1.32
C LYS A 146 7.16 -14.03 -1.55
N GLY A 147 6.34 -14.06 -0.49
CA GLY A 147 4.92 -14.38 -0.62
C GLY A 147 4.13 -13.31 -1.36
N PRO A 148 4.13 -12.05 -0.91
CA PRO A 148 3.52 -10.93 -1.61
C PRO A 148 3.94 -10.78 -3.08
N GLU A 149 5.19 -11.00 -3.43
CA GLU A 149 5.66 -10.99 -4.84
C GLU A 149 4.91 -12.00 -5.70
N GLN A 150 4.75 -13.24 -5.20
CA GLN A 150 4.00 -14.28 -5.91
C GLN A 150 2.51 -13.95 -6.04
N MET A 151 1.94 -13.23 -5.06
CA MET A 151 0.55 -12.79 -5.11
C MET A 151 0.37 -11.67 -6.14
N VAL A 152 1.23 -10.66 -6.13
CA VAL A 152 1.21 -9.56 -7.09
C VAL A 152 1.43 -10.05 -8.51
N ALA A 153 2.24 -11.09 -8.73
CA ALA A 153 2.44 -11.69 -10.04
C ALA A 153 1.15 -12.27 -10.69
N LYS A 154 0.12 -12.53 -9.89
CA LYS A 154 -1.21 -12.96 -10.38
C LYS A 154 -2.11 -11.80 -10.81
N PHE A 155 -1.69 -10.56 -10.55
CA PHE A 155 -2.51 -9.40 -10.87
C PHE A 155 -2.69 -9.23 -12.38
N VAL A 156 -3.93 -9.26 -12.81
CA VAL A 156 -4.31 -8.89 -14.18
C VAL A 156 -4.59 -7.39 -14.22
N PRO A 157 -3.88 -6.61 -15.03
CA PRO A 157 -4.07 -5.17 -15.13
C PRO A 157 -5.52 -4.74 -15.30
N TYR A 158 -5.87 -3.55 -14.81
CA TYR A 158 -7.15 -2.92 -15.12
C TYR A 158 -7.21 -2.55 -16.59
N THR A 159 -8.39 -2.69 -17.19
CA THR A 159 -8.62 -2.31 -18.59
C THR A 159 -8.41 -0.80 -18.82
N ALA A 160 -8.16 -0.42 -20.06
CA ALA A 160 -8.00 0.99 -20.42
C ALA A 160 -9.25 1.82 -20.05
N ASP A 161 -10.44 1.23 -20.19
CA ASP A 161 -11.71 1.89 -19.85
C ASP A 161 -11.87 2.10 -18.34
N GLU A 162 -11.52 1.10 -17.50
CA GLU A 162 -11.51 1.22 -16.04
C GLU A 162 -10.55 2.32 -15.58
N GLN A 163 -9.34 2.35 -16.13
CA GLN A 163 -8.35 3.37 -15.82
C GLN A 163 -8.80 4.78 -16.25
N LYS A 164 -9.39 4.90 -17.45
CA LYS A 164 -9.92 6.16 -17.97
C LYS A 164 -11.07 6.69 -17.12
N ALA A 165 -11.99 5.82 -16.72
CA ALA A 165 -13.09 6.15 -15.82
C ALA A 165 -12.58 6.64 -14.47
N ALA A 166 -11.61 5.94 -13.87
CA ALA A 166 -11.00 6.33 -12.60
C ALA A 166 -10.28 7.69 -12.69
N LYS A 167 -9.50 7.93 -13.75
CA LYS A 167 -8.83 9.23 -13.99
C LYS A 167 -9.83 10.37 -14.14
N LYS A 168 -10.97 10.15 -14.82
CA LYS A 168 -12.03 11.15 -14.96
C LYS A 168 -12.70 11.47 -13.62
N ALA A 169 -12.99 10.45 -12.80
CA ALA A 169 -13.56 10.62 -11.46
C ALA A 169 -12.61 11.37 -10.52
N ALA A 170 -11.32 11.05 -10.54
CA ALA A 170 -10.31 11.73 -9.74
C ALA A 170 -10.18 13.23 -10.07
N LYS A 171 -10.29 13.60 -11.36
CA LYS A 171 -10.29 15.02 -11.78
C LYS A 171 -11.51 15.79 -11.27
N LYS A 172 -12.69 15.15 -11.25
CA LYS A 172 -13.93 15.79 -10.74
C LYS A 172 -13.90 16.08 -9.22
N LYS A 173 -13.18 15.27 -8.44
CA LYS A 173 -13.03 15.49 -6.99
C LYS A 173 -12.07 16.63 -6.63
N LYS A 174 -11.22 17.06 -7.56
CA LYS A 174 -10.21 18.13 -7.36
C LYS A 174 -10.68 19.50 -7.87
N ALA A 175 -11.78 19.55 -8.63
CA ALA A 175 -12.40 20.78 -9.13
C ALA A 175 -13.58 21.22 -8.25
#